data_f4b7870b7b6a65f883a86415baf2008e
#
_entry.id   f4b7870b7b6a65f883a86415baf2008e
#
_cell.length_a   1.000
_cell.length_b   1.000
_cell.length_c   1.000
_cell.angle_alpha   90.00
_cell.angle_beta   90.00
_cell.angle_gamma   90.00
#
_symmetry.space_group_name_H-M   'P 1'
#
loop_
_entity.id
_entity.type
_entity.pdbx_description
1 polymer ?
#
loop_
_entity_poly.entity_id
_entity_poly.type
_entity_poly.pdbx_seq_one_letter_code
_entity_poly.pdbx_strand_id
1 'polypeptide(L)'
;METCLASVRKKTDFKPEVALILGSGLGDFADEIKIEATVDYTDIEGFPTSTVAGHKGRFVFGYVGSVPVVIMQGRVHYYEGYPMTDVVLPTRLMGMMGAKKLILTNAAGGANPEYKPGDFMMITDHITTGVPSPLIGENIDELGARFPDMSEVYSLRLQDVIRKCADKCGVKLQEGVYVQFTGPNYETPAEVRLAQKWGGDAAGISKEELNHKEVQETADRVAKSFKELITEIVTNM
;
A
#
# COMPACT_ATOMS: atom_id res chain seq x y z
N MET A 1 13.63 -14.63 5.38
CA MET A 1 13.50 -13.95 4.07
C MET A 1 14.01 -14.82 2.92
N GLU A 2 15.21 -15.38 2.97
CA GLU A 2 15.75 -16.22 1.90
C GLU A 2 14.90 -17.45 1.60
N THR A 3 14.38 -18.13 2.63
CA THR A 3 13.44 -19.27 2.47
C THR A 3 12.21 -18.87 1.70
N CYS A 4 11.64 -17.68 2.00
CA CYS A 4 10.48 -17.15 1.27
C CYS A 4 10.85 -16.86 -0.19
N LEU A 5 12.00 -16.24 -0.42
CA LEU A 5 12.47 -15.98 -1.79
C LEU A 5 12.69 -17.28 -2.57
N ALA A 6 13.30 -18.28 -1.95
CA ALA A 6 13.47 -19.59 -2.57
C ALA A 6 12.14 -20.26 -2.91
N SER A 7 11.12 -20.13 -2.05
CA SER A 7 9.77 -20.63 -2.35
C SER A 7 9.15 -19.93 -3.56
N VAL A 8 9.26 -18.61 -3.66
CA VAL A 8 8.80 -17.86 -4.83
C VAL A 8 9.56 -18.27 -6.09
N ARG A 9 10.89 -18.43 -6.00
CA ARG A 9 11.75 -18.79 -7.15
C ARG A 9 11.52 -20.21 -7.68
N LYS A 10 10.91 -21.10 -6.89
CA LYS A 10 10.41 -22.41 -7.39
C LYS A 10 9.22 -22.26 -8.34
N LYS A 11 8.47 -21.15 -8.27
CA LYS A 11 7.27 -20.90 -9.06
C LYS A 11 7.54 -19.95 -10.25
N THR A 12 8.43 -18.98 -10.09
CA THR A 12 8.73 -17.99 -11.13
C THR A 12 10.10 -17.33 -10.94
N ASP A 13 10.80 -17.12 -12.05
CA ASP A 13 12.04 -16.33 -12.11
C ASP A 13 11.79 -14.87 -12.53
N PHE A 14 10.53 -14.45 -12.55
CA PHE A 14 10.14 -13.09 -12.96
C PHE A 14 10.86 -12.03 -12.12
N LYS A 15 11.34 -10.98 -12.79
CA LYS A 15 12.08 -9.87 -12.16
C LYS A 15 11.27 -8.58 -12.29
N PRO A 16 10.54 -8.17 -11.25
CA PRO A 16 9.77 -6.92 -11.28
C PRO A 16 10.68 -5.70 -11.14
N GLU A 17 10.29 -4.58 -11.74
CA GLU A 17 10.86 -3.26 -11.48
C GLU A 17 10.06 -2.48 -10.46
N VAL A 18 8.73 -2.66 -10.46
CA VAL A 18 7.80 -1.95 -9.59
C VAL A 18 7.02 -2.96 -8.74
N ALA A 19 6.91 -2.66 -7.46
CA ALA A 19 6.05 -3.35 -6.51
C ALA A 19 4.80 -2.51 -6.23
N LEU A 20 3.62 -3.14 -6.24
CA LEU A 20 2.37 -2.52 -5.84
C LEU A 20 1.76 -3.29 -4.67
N ILE A 21 1.31 -2.56 -3.65
CA ILE A 21 0.50 -3.13 -2.56
C ILE A 21 -0.90 -2.53 -2.68
N LEU A 22 -1.88 -3.38 -3.04
CA LEU A 22 -3.26 -2.95 -3.23
C LEU A 22 -4.01 -2.98 -1.89
N GLY A 23 -4.69 -1.89 -1.59
CA GLY A 23 -5.57 -1.76 -0.43
C GLY A 23 -6.93 -2.42 -0.62
N SER A 24 -7.76 -2.37 0.43
CA SER A 24 -9.13 -2.89 0.42
C SER A 24 -9.96 -2.26 -0.69
N GLY A 25 -10.70 -3.10 -1.42
CA GLY A 25 -11.54 -2.67 -2.56
C GLY A 25 -10.77 -2.37 -3.86
N LEU A 26 -9.43 -2.50 -3.88
CA LEU A 26 -8.61 -2.16 -5.05
C LEU A 26 -7.96 -3.41 -5.70
N GLY A 27 -8.25 -4.60 -5.17
CA GLY A 27 -7.63 -5.87 -5.57
C GLY A 27 -7.85 -6.27 -7.03
N ASP A 28 -8.95 -5.85 -7.63
CA ASP A 28 -9.33 -6.22 -9.00
C ASP A 28 -8.36 -5.68 -10.06
N PHE A 29 -7.60 -4.62 -9.76
CA PHE A 29 -6.56 -4.14 -10.64
C PHE A 29 -5.54 -5.23 -11.01
N ALA A 30 -5.20 -6.11 -10.07
CA ALA A 30 -4.25 -7.19 -10.30
C ALA A 30 -4.75 -8.27 -11.27
N ASP A 31 -6.08 -8.38 -11.48
CA ASP A 31 -6.66 -9.34 -12.40
C ASP A 31 -6.72 -8.83 -13.85
N GLU A 32 -6.52 -7.53 -14.05
CA GLU A 32 -6.64 -6.86 -15.36
C GLU A 32 -5.30 -6.63 -16.07
N ILE A 33 -4.19 -6.86 -15.38
CA ILE A 33 -2.86 -6.75 -15.99
C ILE A 33 -2.55 -7.96 -16.87
N LYS A 34 -1.51 -7.86 -17.70
CA LYS A 34 -0.97 -9.03 -18.40
C LYS A 34 -0.23 -9.92 -17.39
N ILE A 35 -0.92 -10.93 -16.85
CA ILE A 35 -0.37 -11.84 -15.85
C ILE A 35 0.58 -12.85 -16.50
N GLU A 36 1.77 -13.02 -15.91
CA GLU A 36 2.77 -14.03 -16.30
C GLU A 36 2.84 -15.17 -15.27
N ALA A 37 2.67 -14.86 -13.98
CA ALA A 37 2.66 -15.87 -12.91
C ALA A 37 1.88 -15.37 -11.69
N THR A 38 1.44 -16.32 -10.87
CA THR A 38 0.88 -16.05 -9.54
C THR A 38 1.52 -16.98 -8.52
N VAL A 39 1.68 -16.49 -7.29
CA VAL A 39 2.20 -17.27 -6.16
C VAL A 39 1.33 -16.99 -4.94
N ASP A 40 0.59 -18.00 -4.49
CA ASP A 40 -0.24 -17.89 -3.30
C ASP A 40 0.66 -17.81 -2.05
N TYR A 41 0.26 -17.00 -1.06
CA TYR A 41 1.06 -16.83 0.16
C TYR A 41 1.22 -18.14 0.94
N THR A 42 0.24 -19.04 0.85
CA THR A 42 0.28 -20.39 1.44
C THR A 42 1.35 -21.29 0.82
N ASP A 43 1.80 -20.99 -0.41
CA ASP A 43 2.89 -21.71 -1.09
C ASP A 43 4.29 -21.22 -0.69
N ILE A 44 4.36 -20.15 0.10
CA ILE A 44 5.62 -19.52 0.53
C ILE A 44 5.89 -19.92 1.98
N GLU A 45 6.94 -20.68 2.20
CA GLU A 45 7.30 -21.19 3.52
C GLU A 45 7.60 -20.04 4.51
N GLY A 46 6.88 -20.04 5.65
CA GLY A 46 7.03 -19.03 6.69
C GLY A 46 6.45 -17.64 6.35
N PHE A 47 5.60 -17.57 5.32
CA PHE A 47 4.99 -16.29 4.92
C PHE A 47 3.64 -16.07 5.63
N PRO A 48 3.36 -14.82 6.08
CA PRO A 48 2.10 -14.52 6.75
C PRO A 48 0.92 -14.53 5.77
N THR A 49 -0.23 -14.98 6.26
CA THR A 49 -1.48 -15.03 5.48
C THR A 49 -2.52 -14.11 6.09
N SER A 50 -3.22 -13.31 5.25
CA SER A 50 -4.27 -12.44 5.74
C SER A 50 -5.53 -13.21 6.11
N THR A 51 -6.15 -12.78 7.22
CA THR A 51 -7.45 -13.27 7.69
C THR A 51 -8.60 -12.35 7.26
N VAL A 52 -8.29 -11.23 6.60
CA VAL A 52 -9.27 -10.23 6.17
C VAL A 52 -10.04 -10.72 4.94
N ALA A 53 -11.37 -10.69 5.03
CA ALA A 53 -12.24 -11.08 3.93
C ALA A 53 -11.98 -10.21 2.68
N GLY A 54 -12.01 -10.83 1.50
CA GLY A 54 -11.78 -10.15 0.21
C GLY A 54 -10.31 -10.04 -0.20
N HIS A 55 -9.36 -10.44 0.66
CA HIS A 55 -7.96 -10.55 0.29
C HIS A 55 -7.69 -11.91 -0.37
N LYS A 56 -7.22 -11.92 -1.62
CA LYS A 56 -6.89 -13.18 -2.33
C LYS A 56 -5.63 -13.84 -1.77
N GLY A 57 -4.74 -13.09 -1.12
CA GLY A 57 -3.56 -13.63 -0.45
C GLY A 57 -2.52 -14.20 -1.41
N ARG A 58 -2.15 -13.44 -2.44
CA ARG A 58 -1.17 -13.88 -3.44
C ARG A 58 -0.33 -12.73 -4.01
N PHE A 59 0.83 -13.08 -4.53
CA PHE A 59 1.56 -12.24 -5.46
C PHE A 59 1.10 -12.49 -6.89
N VAL A 60 0.93 -11.41 -7.66
CA VAL A 60 0.67 -11.46 -9.10
C VAL A 60 1.85 -10.80 -9.80
N PHE A 61 2.47 -11.54 -10.70
CA PHE A 61 3.61 -11.09 -11.52
C PHE A 61 3.13 -10.86 -12.95
N GLY A 62 3.50 -9.75 -13.54
CA GLY A 62 3.07 -9.43 -14.89
C GLY A 62 3.50 -8.05 -15.35
N TYR A 63 2.74 -7.50 -16.28
CA TYR A 63 3.07 -6.23 -16.91
C TYR A 63 1.90 -5.24 -16.84
N VAL A 64 2.21 -4.01 -16.44
CA VAL A 64 1.36 -2.84 -16.63
C VAL A 64 1.96 -2.06 -17.80
N GLY A 65 1.27 -2.07 -18.95
CA GLY A 65 1.91 -1.65 -20.20
C GLY A 65 3.14 -2.52 -20.51
N SER A 66 4.32 -1.92 -20.58
CA SER A 66 5.61 -2.64 -20.76
C SER A 66 6.39 -2.79 -19.45
N VAL A 67 5.91 -2.28 -18.33
CA VAL A 67 6.63 -2.25 -17.06
C VAL A 67 6.40 -3.56 -16.30
N PRO A 68 7.46 -4.31 -15.94
CA PRO A 68 7.34 -5.53 -15.16
C PRO A 68 7.02 -5.21 -13.69
N VAL A 69 5.92 -5.77 -13.19
CA VAL A 69 5.42 -5.50 -11.85
C VAL A 69 5.25 -6.77 -11.02
N VAL A 70 5.35 -6.62 -9.70
CA VAL A 70 4.80 -7.56 -8.73
C VAL A 70 3.73 -6.85 -7.92
N ILE A 71 2.54 -7.45 -7.84
CA ILE A 71 1.40 -6.91 -7.14
C ILE A 71 1.05 -7.80 -5.96
N MET A 72 0.94 -7.20 -4.79
CA MET A 72 0.37 -7.80 -3.60
C MET A 72 -1.14 -7.68 -3.65
N GLN A 73 -1.82 -8.80 -3.98
CA GLN A 73 -3.29 -8.86 -4.02
C GLN A 73 -3.83 -9.36 -2.68
N GLY A 74 -3.97 -8.43 -1.75
CA GLY A 74 -4.22 -8.66 -0.34
C GLY A 74 -2.95 -8.57 0.49
N ARG A 75 -3.07 -8.08 1.72
CA ARG A 75 -1.96 -7.87 2.66
C ARG A 75 -2.36 -8.26 4.07
N VAL A 76 -1.37 -8.57 4.89
CA VAL A 76 -1.55 -8.70 6.34
C VAL A 76 -1.50 -7.33 7.01
N HIS A 77 -2.17 -7.20 8.14
CA HIS A 77 -2.21 -5.98 8.92
C HIS A 77 -1.71 -6.24 10.35
N TYR A 78 -1.18 -5.19 10.98
CA TYR A 78 -0.72 -5.26 12.36
C TYR A 78 -1.82 -5.71 13.34
N TYR A 79 -3.06 -5.25 13.13
CA TYR A 79 -4.19 -5.63 13.98
C TYR A 79 -4.63 -7.10 13.84
N GLU A 80 -4.12 -7.84 12.87
CA GLU A 80 -4.35 -9.29 12.77
C GLU A 80 -3.50 -10.09 13.78
N GLY A 81 -2.66 -9.39 14.57
CA GLY A 81 -1.83 -9.98 15.62
C GLY A 81 -0.43 -10.38 15.17
N TYR A 82 -0.05 -10.06 13.95
CA TYR A 82 1.30 -10.31 13.45
C TYR A 82 2.32 -9.34 14.06
N PRO A 83 3.52 -9.79 14.43
CA PRO A 83 4.60 -8.88 14.77
C PRO A 83 4.96 -8.01 13.55
N MET A 84 5.45 -6.80 13.79
CA MET A 84 5.72 -5.85 12.70
C MET A 84 6.76 -6.38 11.69
N THR A 85 7.66 -7.26 12.11
CA THR A 85 8.61 -7.96 11.24
C THR A 85 7.93 -8.78 10.15
N ASP A 86 6.79 -9.41 10.47
CA ASP A 86 6.03 -10.22 9.53
C ASP A 86 5.14 -9.33 8.64
N VAL A 87 4.61 -8.23 9.20
CA VAL A 87 3.82 -7.25 8.43
C VAL A 87 4.65 -6.63 7.30
N VAL A 88 5.93 -6.38 7.53
CA VAL A 88 6.82 -5.79 6.51
C VAL A 88 7.56 -6.81 5.64
N LEU A 89 7.52 -8.11 6.01
CA LEU A 89 8.19 -9.18 5.27
C LEU A 89 7.82 -9.19 3.77
N PRO A 90 6.54 -9.05 3.38
CA PRO A 90 6.15 -9.00 1.98
C PRO A 90 6.85 -7.89 1.19
N THR A 91 6.92 -6.69 1.77
CA THR A 91 7.59 -5.54 1.13
C THR A 91 9.08 -5.80 0.93
N ARG A 92 9.75 -6.34 1.95
CA ARG A 92 11.17 -6.72 1.87
C ARG A 92 11.39 -7.79 0.80
N LEU A 93 10.50 -8.78 0.74
CA LEU A 93 10.58 -9.86 -0.25
C LEU A 93 10.43 -9.32 -1.69
N MET A 94 9.50 -8.38 -1.93
CA MET A 94 9.37 -7.75 -3.25
C MET A 94 10.63 -6.98 -3.67
N GLY A 95 11.31 -6.31 -2.73
CA GLY A 95 12.63 -5.71 -2.96
C GLY A 95 13.70 -6.75 -3.33
N MET A 96 13.74 -7.89 -2.63
CA MET A 96 14.66 -8.99 -2.93
C MET A 96 14.37 -9.65 -4.28
N MET A 97 13.12 -9.66 -4.74
CA MET A 97 12.75 -10.13 -6.07
C MET A 97 13.23 -9.22 -7.20
N GLY A 98 13.60 -7.97 -6.90
CA GLY A 98 14.16 -7.03 -7.87
C GLY A 98 13.47 -5.67 -7.95
N ALA A 99 12.31 -5.49 -7.31
CA ALA A 99 11.59 -4.22 -7.34
C ALA A 99 12.42 -3.07 -6.76
N LYS A 100 12.47 -1.95 -7.47
CA LYS A 100 13.21 -0.75 -7.08
C LYS A 100 12.30 0.43 -6.75
N LYS A 101 11.03 0.31 -7.08
CA LYS A 101 9.99 1.32 -6.82
C LYS A 101 8.83 0.63 -6.13
N LEU A 102 8.22 1.30 -5.16
CA LEU A 102 7.10 0.79 -4.40
C LEU A 102 5.94 1.78 -4.46
N ILE A 103 4.76 1.28 -4.82
CA ILE A 103 3.50 2.01 -4.71
C ILE A 103 2.66 1.33 -3.64
N LEU A 104 2.22 2.12 -2.67
CA LEU A 104 1.31 1.69 -1.62
C LEU A 104 -0.04 2.34 -1.85
N THR A 105 -1.11 1.56 -1.77
CA THR A 105 -2.47 2.09 -1.81
C THR A 105 -3.27 1.62 -0.61
N ASN A 106 -4.12 2.47 -0.08
CA ASN A 106 -5.01 2.13 1.02
C ASN A 106 -6.28 2.96 0.99
N ALA A 107 -7.37 2.42 1.50
CA ALA A 107 -8.50 3.23 1.90
C ALA A 107 -8.15 3.97 3.19
N ALA A 108 -8.62 5.21 3.32
CA ALA A 108 -8.42 6.05 4.50
C ALA A 108 -9.62 6.94 4.76
N GLY A 109 -9.83 7.34 5.99
CA GLY A 109 -10.80 8.36 6.36
C GLY A 109 -10.21 9.76 6.18
N GLY A 110 -10.95 10.67 5.55
CA GLY A 110 -10.56 12.06 5.47
C GLY A 110 -10.66 12.74 6.85
N ALA A 111 -9.54 13.19 7.38
CA ALA A 111 -9.50 14.06 8.54
C ALA A 111 -9.61 15.54 8.14
N ASN A 112 -9.14 15.91 6.97
CA ASN A 112 -9.32 17.24 6.40
C ASN A 112 -10.78 17.45 5.99
N PRO A 113 -11.47 18.50 6.51
CA PRO A 113 -12.89 18.75 6.25
C PRO A 113 -13.20 19.12 4.79
N GLU A 114 -12.20 19.47 3.99
CA GLU A 114 -12.38 19.79 2.58
C GLU A 114 -12.41 18.54 1.68
N TYR A 115 -11.97 17.38 2.20
CA TYR A 115 -11.94 16.13 1.45
C TYR A 115 -13.33 15.48 1.40
N LYS A 116 -13.59 14.77 0.31
CA LYS A 116 -14.86 14.10 0.05
C LYS A 116 -14.66 12.60 -0.15
N PRO A 117 -15.65 11.77 0.21
CA PRO A 117 -15.61 10.34 -0.09
C PRO A 117 -15.40 10.07 -1.59
N GLY A 118 -14.34 9.34 -1.91
CA GLY A 118 -13.91 9.03 -3.28
C GLY A 118 -12.82 9.95 -3.83
N ASP A 119 -12.36 10.95 -3.06
CA ASP A 119 -11.17 11.69 -3.43
C ASP A 119 -9.92 10.78 -3.40
N PHE A 120 -9.00 11.02 -4.32
CA PHE A 120 -7.66 10.43 -4.27
C PHE A 120 -6.72 11.40 -3.57
N MET A 121 -5.97 10.89 -2.59
CA MET A 121 -4.95 11.65 -1.89
C MET A 121 -3.57 11.02 -2.11
N MET A 122 -2.65 11.81 -2.63
CA MET A 122 -1.23 11.47 -2.60
C MET A 122 -0.68 11.74 -1.21
N ILE A 123 -0.17 10.70 -0.56
CA ILE A 123 0.51 10.83 0.73
C ILE A 123 1.88 11.46 0.50
N THR A 124 2.09 12.65 1.05
CA THR A 124 3.36 13.38 0.94
C THR A 124 4.24 13.20 2.16
N ASP A 125 3.63 12.87 3.31
CA ASP A 125 4.31 12.53 4.55
C ASP A 125 3.39 11.70 5.46
N HIS A 126 3.92 11.18 6.57
CA HIS A 126 3.10 10.44 7.53
C HIS A 126 3.51 10.68 8.98
N ILE A 127 2.54 10.46 9.87
CA ILE A 127 2.74 10.43 11.33
C ILE A 127 2.37 9.03 11.82
N THR A 128 3.30 8.36 12.49
CA THR A 128 3.08 7.04 13.07
C THR A 128 2.75 7.14 14.55
N THR A 129 1.62 6.57 14.97
CA THR A 129 1.18 6.58 16.37
C THR A 129 0.83 5.17 16.84
N GLY A 130 1.42 4.74 17.97
CA GLY A 130 1.08 3.46 18.59
C GLY A 130 1.46 2.20 17.83
N VAL A 131 2.04 2.32 16.64
CA VAL A 131 2.52 1.19 15.84
C VAL A 131 4.03 1.10 16.00
N PRO A 132 4.59 -0.06 16.42
CA PRO A 132 6.03 -0.20 16.59
C PRO A 132 6.76 -0.11 15.26
N SER A 133 7.96 0.51 15.28
CA SER A 133 8.82 0.53 14.08
C SER A 133 9.34 -0.88 13.78
N PRO A 134 9.32 -1.31 12.50
CA PRO A 134 9.92 -2.59 12.08
C PRO A 134 11.45 -2.60 12.17
N LEU A 135 12.07 -1.47 12.50
CA LEU A 135 13.52 -1.32 12.64
C LEU A 135 14.00 -1.47 14.09
N ILE A 136 13.08 -1.71 15.05
CA ILE A 136 13.45 -2.02 16.44
C ILE A 136 14.09 -3.40 16.48
N GLY A 137 15.24 -3.49 17.12
CA GLY A 137 16.03 -4.72 17.23
C GLY A 137 17.40 -4.59 16.56
N GLU A 138 18.02 -5.72 16.23
CA GLU A 138 19.28 -5.79 15.51
C GLU A 138 19.12 -5.31 14.06
N ASN A 139 20.10 -4.56 13.57
CA ASN A 139 20.07 -4.13 12.17
C ASN A 139 20.30 -5.31 11.21
N ILE A 140 19.64 -5.26 10.08
CA ILE A 140 19.87 -6.19 8.95
C ILE A 140 20.59 -5.36 7.88
N ASP A 141 21.93 -5.41 7.89
CA ASP A 141 22.77 -4.53 7.08
C ASP A 141 22.49 -4.64 5.58
N GLU A 142 22.07 -5.82 5.11
CA GLU A 142 21.68 -6.07 3.72
C GLU A 142 20.43 -5.29 3.29
N LEU A 143 19.59 -4.85 4.25
CA LEU A 143 18.39 -4.07 3.99
C LEU A 143 18.63 -2.56 4.08
N GLY A 144 19.76 -2.13 4.64
CA GLY A 144 20.11 -0.72 4.70
C GLY A 144 20.67 -0.23 6.02
N ALA A 145 20.88 1.08 6.11
CA ALA A 145 21.48 1.73 7.27
C ALA A 145 20.64 1.59 8.54
N ARG A 146 21.32 1.49 9.68
CA ARG A 146 20.68 1.46 11.03
C ARG A 146 19.76 2.66 11.27
N PHE A 147 20.15 3.82 10.79
CA PHE A 147 19.44 5.09 10.94
C PHE A 147 19.15 5.65 9.54
N PRO A 148 18.05 5.21 8.89
CA PRO A 148 17.66 5.76 7.60
C PRO A 148 17.24 7.22 7.73
N ASP A 149 17.61 8.03 6.74
CA ASP A 149 17.11 9.39 6.62
C ASP A 149 15.62 9.36 6.22
N MET A 150 14.79 10.05 6.98
CA MET A 150 13.35 10.14 6.76
C MET A 150 12.91 11.51 6.20
N SER A 151 13.86 12.37 5.77
CA SER A 151 13.54 13.71 5.25
C SER A 151 12.82 13.67 3.90
N GLU A 152 13.03 12.61 3.11
CA GLU A 152 12.35 12.38 1.83
C GLU A 152 11.84 10.93 1.75
N VAL A 153 10.91 10.56 2.63
CA VAL A 153 10.31 9.21 2.64
C VAL A 153 9.50 8.94 1.38
N TYR A 154 8.82 9.94 0.90
CA TYR A 154 8.06 9.90 -0.36
C TYR A 154 8.79 10.72 -1.41
N SER A 155 9.35 10.04 -2.41
CA SER A 155 10.19 10.65 -3.44
C SER A 155 9.53 11.86 -4.12
N LEU A 156 10.13 13.04 -3.99
CA LEU A 156 9.65 14.29 -4.62
C LEU A 156 9.54 14.14 -6.14
N ARG A 157 10.50 13.45 -6.76
CA ARG A 157 10.44 13.14 -8.19
C ARG A 157 9.21 12.31 -8.57
N LEU A 158 8.86 11.30 -7.76
CA LEU A 158 7.70 10.46 -8.02
C LEU A 158 6.39 11.21 -7.72
N GLN A 159 6.36 12.10 -6.73
CA GLN A 159 5.22 12.98 -6.51
C GLN A 159 4.92 13.84 -7.75
N ASP A 160 5.95 14.40 -8.40
CA ASP A 160 5.77 15.17 -9.63
C ASP A 160 5.24 14.32 -10.79
N VAL A 161 5.66 13.05 -10.88
CA VAL A 161 5.10 12.10 -11.84
C VAL A 161 3.61 11.85 -11.55
N ILE A 162 3.25 11.63 -10.29
CA ILE A 162 1.86 11.38 -9.87
C ILE A 162 0.96 12.59 -10.21
N ARG A 163 1.40 13.82 -9.91
CA ARG A 163 0.66 15.05 -10.27
C ARG A 163 0.36 15.13 -11.76
N LYS A 164 1.39 14.94 -12.59
CA LYS A 164 1.25 14.97 -14.07
C LYS A 164 0.31 13.86 -14.57
N CYS A 165 0.39 12.67 -13.98
CA CYS A 165 -0.51 11.57 -14.33
C CYS A 165 -1.96 11.88 -13.92
N ALA A 166 -2.17 12.44 -12.74
CA ALA A 166 -3.49 12.86 -12.28
C ALA A 166 -4.12 13.91 -13.19
N ASP A 167 -3.35 14.93 -13.57
CA ASP A 167 -3.78 15.97 -14.53
C ASP A 167 -4.16 15.35 -15.87
N LYS A 168 -3.34 14.43 -16.39
CA LYS A 168 -3.60 13.73 -17.66
C LYS A 168 -4.85 12.89 -17.62
N CYS A 169 -5.11 12.22 -16.49
CA CYS A 169 -6.31 11.40 -16.28
C CYS A 169 -7.55 12.24 -15.89
N GLY A 170 -7.42 13.55 -15.71
CA GLY A 170 -8.51 14.42 -15.24
C GLY A 170 -8.95 14.11 -13.81
N VAL A 171 -8.05 13.55 -13.00
CA VAL A 171 -8.28 13.22 -11.59
C VAL A 171 -7.89 14.42 -10.72
N LYS A 172 -8.85 14.93 -9.94
CA LYS A 172 -8.54 15.91 -8.90
C LYS A 172 -7.78 15.20 -7.77
N LEU A 173 -6.49 15.44 -7.69
CA LEU A 173 -5.63 14.85 -6.67
C LEU A 173 -5.60 15.78 -5.44
N GLN A 174 -5.87 15.21 -4.27
CA GLN A 174 -5.53 15.82 -2.98
C GLN A 174 -4.10 15.44 -2.60
N GLU A 175 -3.47 16.23 -1.75
CA GLU A 175 -2.13 15.95 -1.22
C GLU A 175 -2.14 16.18 0.28
N GLY A 176 -1.51 15.29 1.05
CA GLY A 176 -1.56 15.47 2.50
C GLY A 176 -0.77 14.46 3.30
N VAL A 177 -0.83 14.67 4.62
CA VAL A 177 -0.17 13.85 5.63
C VAL A 177 -1.11 12.75 6.11
N TYR A 178 -0.63 11.51 6.08
CA TYR A 178 -1.35 10.36 6.59
C TYR A 178 -1.00 10.08 8.05
N VAL A 179 -2.00 9.94 8.93
CA VAL A 179 -1.80 9.56 10.32
C VAL A 179 -2.12 8.08 10.49
N GLN A 180 -1.12 7.30 10.85
CA GLN A 180 -1.28 5.87 11.08
C GLN A 180 -1.75 5.59 12.49
N PHE A 181 -2.87 4.87 12.62
CA PHE A 181 -3.35 4.25 13.87
C PHE A 181 -3.23 2.72 13.78
N THR A 182 -3.38 2.04 14.91
CA THR A 182 -3.22 0.58 14.99
C THR A 182 -4.36 -0.20 14.36
N GLY A 183 -5.59 0.32 14.40
CA GLY A 183 -6.80 -0.47 14.21
C GLY A 183 -6.97 -1.53 15.33
N PRO A 184 -7.92 -2.49 15.19
CA PRO A 184 -8.87 -2.67 14.11
C PRO A 184 -10.12 -1.76 14.19
N ASN A 185 -10.32 -1.06 15.33
CA ASN A 185 -11.40 -0.10 15.47
C ASN A 185 -11.13 1.16 14.65
N TYR A 186 -12.20 1.81 14.22
CA TYR A 186 -12.13 3.14 13.66
C TYR A 186 -11.79 4.17 14.75
N GLU A 187 -11.23 5.28 14.32
CA GLU A 187 -10.84 6.36 15.22
C GLU A 187 -12.09 7.01 15.86
N THR A 188 -11.96 7.29 17.14
CA THR A 188 -12.97 8.10 17.85
C THR A 188 -12.97 9.55 17.33
N PRO A 189 -14.06 10.31 17.51
CA PRO A 189 -14.08 11.73 17.13
C PRO A 189 -12.96 12.55 17.79
N ALA A 190 -12.50 12.15 18.98
CA ALA A 190 -11.37 12.80 19.66
C ALA A 190 -10.03 12.50 18.98
N GLU A 191 -9.82 11.27 18.53
CA GLU A 191 -8.63 10.85 17.78
C GLU A 191 -8.57 11.52 16.41
N VAL A 192 -9.70 11.68 15.71
CA VAL A 192 -9.77 12.45 14.46
C VAL A 192 -9.36 13.91 14.69
N ARG A 193 -9.90 14.56 15.74
CA ARG A 193 -9.48 15.93 16.09
C ARG A 193 -8.01 16.02 16.48
N LEU A 194 -7.45 14.98 17.08
CA LEU A 194 -6.03 14.91 17.40
C LEU A 194 -5.19 14.82 16.11
N ALA A 195 -5.57 13.94 15.19
CA ALA A 195 -4.93 13.83 13.88
C ALA A 195 -4.90 15.18 13.15
N GLN A 196 -6.04 15.88 13.10
CA GLN A 196 -6.13 17.25 12.54
C GLN A 196 -5.16 18.23 13.21
N LYS A 197 -5.07 18.21 14.56
CA LYS A 197 -4.15 19.08 15.29
C LYS A 197 -2.68 18.79 15.03
N TRP A 198 -2.36 17.55 14.68
CA TRP A 198 -1.01 17.16 14.26
C TRP A 198 -0.70 17.52 12.81
N GLY A 199 -1.67 18.07 12.09
CA GLY A 199 -1.52 18.41 10.67
C GLY A 199 -1.80 17.22 9.74
N GLY A 200 -2.50 16.20 10.21
CA GLY A 200 -2.93 15.07 9.40
C GLY A 200 -4.16 15.39 8.56
N ASP A 201 -4.15 14.96 7.33
CA ASP A 201 -5.23 15.13 6.34
C ASP A 201 -6.08 13.89 6.17
N ALA A 202 -5.50 12.72 6.41
CA ALA A 202 -6.19 11.44 6.41
C ALA A 202 -5.67 10.53 7.53
N ALA A 203 -6.53 9.67 8.03
CA ALA A 203 -6.19 8.70 9.07
C ALA A 203 -6.74 7.33 8.69
N GLY A 204 -6.55 6.30 9.50
CA GLY A 204 -7.06 4.95 9.30
C GLY A 204 -8.32 4.88 8.44
N ILE A 205 -9.47 4.51 8.98
CA ILE A 205 -10.75 4.68 8.26
C ILE A 205 -11.72 5.33 9.25
N SER A 206 -11.79 6.65 9.27
CA SER A 206 -12.62 7.39 10.22
C SER A 206 -13.79 8.11 9.56
N LYS A 207 -15.01 7.79 9.98
CA LYS A 207 -16.19 8.66 9.96
C LYS A 207 -17.17 8.22 11.04
N GLU A 208 -18.04 9.14 11.43
CA GLU A 208 -18.96 8.95 12.56
C GLU A 208 -19.92 7.75 12.42
N GLU A 209 -20.05 7.11 11.24
CA GLU A 209 -20.94 5.96 11.02
C GLU A 209 -20.51 5.09 9.81
N LEU A 210 -19.23 4.92 9.49
CA LEU A 210 -18.82 4.06 8.37
C LEU A 210 -18.86 2.57 8.74
N ASN A 211 -19.43 1.78 7.84
CA ASN A 211 -19.28 0.33 7.83
C ASN A 211 -18.41 -0.10 6.63
N HIS A 212 -17.87 -1.32 6.68
CA HIS A 212 -17.03 -1.85 5.62
C HIS A 212 -17.69 -1.84 4.23
N LYS A 213 -19.03 -1.93 4.18
CA LYS A 213 -19.80 -1.89 2.95
C LYS A 213 -19.70 -0.53 2.24
N GLU A 214 -19.77 0.59 2.98
CA GLU A 214 -19.65 1.94 2.39
C GLU A 214 -18.26 2.21 1.85
N VAL A 215 -17.22 1.64 2.49
CA VAL A 215 -15.84 1.69 1.96
C VAL A 215 -15.77 0.97 0.63
N GLN A 216 -16.36 -0.23 0.52
CA GLN A 216 -16.39 -1.01 -0.72
C GLN A 216 -17.19 -0.28 -1.82
N GLU A 217 -18.39 0.22 -1.52
CA GLU A 217 -19.21 0.97 -2.48
C GLU A 217 -18.48 2.24 -2.99
N THR A 218 -17.70 2.89 -2.13
CA THR A 218 -16.89 4.04 -2.53
C THR A 218 -15.73 3.60 -3.43
N ALA A 219 -15.04 2.52 -3.10
CA ALA A 219 -13.97 1.97 -3.94
C ALA A 219 -14.49 1.56 -5.32
N ASP A 220 -15.63 0.88 -5.39
CA ASP A 220 -16.28 0.46 -6.64
C ASP A 220 -16.61 1.67 -7.53
N ARG A 221 -17.11 2.76 -6.93
CA ARG A 221 -17.45 4.00 -7.64
C ARG A 221 -16.25 4.65 -8.31
N VAL A 222 -15.08 4.59 -7.68
CA VAL A 222 -13.85 5.21 -8.19
C VAL A 222 -12.90 4.24 -8.88
N ALA A 223 -13.25 2.95 -8.96
CA ALA A 223 -12.39 1.88 -9.45
C ALA A 223 -11.82 2.17 -10.84
N LYS A 224 -12.64 2.70 -11.76
CA LYS A 224 -12.19 3.04 -13.12
C LYS A 224 -11.09 4.11 -13.09
N SER A 225 -11.34 5.22 -12.40
CA SER A 225 -10.36 6.32 -12.29
C SER A 225 -9.09 5.87 -11.56
N PHE A 226 -9.22 5.00 -10.55
CA PHE A 226 -8.08 4.39 -9.88
C PHE A 226 -7.21 3.59 -10.85
N LYS A 227 -7.81 2.71 -11.66
CA LYS A 227 -7.10 1.86 -12.62
C LYS A 227 -6.38 2.69 -13.69
N GLU A 228 -7.05 3.70 -14.24
CA GLU A 228 -6.47 4.62 -15.21
C GLU A 228 -5.27 5.37 -14.60
N LEU A 229 -5.43 5.92 -13.40
CA LEU A 229 -4.39 6.67 -12.71
C LEU A 229 -3.18 5.79 -12.36
N ILE A 230 -3.39 4.61 -11.76
CA ILE A 230 -2.30 3.70 -11.39
C ILE A 230 -1.56 3.19 -12.62
N THR A 231 -2.28 2.87 -13.69
CA THR A 231 -1.66 2.46 -14.98
C THR A 231 -0.76 3.58 -15.52
N GLU A 232 -1.26 4.81 -15.54
CA GLU A 232 -0.51 5.96 -16.01
C GLU A 232 0.72 6.23 -15.12
N ILE A 233 0.58 6.14 -13.79
CA ILE A 233 1.70 6.31 -12.85
C ILE A 233 2.77 5.24 -13.10
N VAL A 234 2.41 3.97 -13.12
CA VAL A 234 3.36 2.84 -13.29
C VAL A 234 4.13 2.96 -14.59
N THR A 235 3.46 3.38 -15.67
CA THR A 235 4.10 3.49 -17.00
C THR A 235 4.99 4.72 -17.17
N ASN A 236 4.92 5.70 -16.27
CA ASN A 236 5.71 6.94 -16.33
C ASN A 236 6.72 7.12 -15.18
N MET A 237 6.91 6.13 -14.31
CA MET A 237 7.83 6.17 -13.17
C MET A 237 9.31 6.11 -13.55
#